data_9b0b8da931165177cbddfb7a12ef5bd7
#
_entry.id   9b0b8da931165177cbddfb7a12ef5bd7
#
_cell.length_a   1.000
_cell.length_b   1.000
_cell.length_c   1.000
_cell.angle_alpha   90.00
_cell.angle_beta   90.00
_cell.angle_gamma   90.00
#
_symmetry.space_group_name_H-M   'P 1'
#
loop_
_entity.id
_entity.type
_entity.pdbx_description
1 polymer ?
#
loop_
_entity_poly.entity_id
_entity_poly.type
_entity_poly.pdbx_seq_one_letter_code
_entity_poly.pdbx_strand_id
1 'polypeptide(L)'
;MTTILLARHGQASFGQENYDQLSELGGKQAQMLGQHYATTQRRIDAIFTGSLVRQQDSAHYFWQRYQSFFDTDSNISSKPAIDISAPDSYVLPQFDEFNHKDVFIKSNPAFMSKGAIAAEIAQAEVPSMRLAELFDAAMQRWHAGGNDGDYIESWSQFNERAKQALEQVRLQVANLNLERDSTVLVFTSGGIIAAITAQLLQQGSQTAYQINKSLVNTGVTSITLKAQSTRLLSLNEYSHLFADGKRFVTWR
;
A
#
# COMPACT_ATOMS: atom_id res chain seq x y z
N MET A 1 -20.39 11.32 3.71
CA MET A 1 -19.26 11.19 2.76
C MET A 1 -18.19 10.38 3.47
N THR A 2 -17.56 9.42 2.81
CA THR A 2 -16.50 8.63 3.45
C THR A 2 -15.15 9.02 2.85
N THR A 3 -14.16 9.26 3.70
CA THR A 3 -12.77 9.42 3.28
C THR A 3 -12.06 8.08 3.40
N ILE A 4 -11.47 7.60 2.31
CA ILE A 4 -10.61 6.42 2.31
C ILE A 4 -9.16 6.88 2.27
N LEU A 5 -8.36 6.36 3.17
CA LEU A 5 -6.93 6.59 3.30
C LEU A 5 -6.22 5.31 2.88
N LEU A 6 -5.67 5.27 1.68
CA LEU A 6 -4.86 4.16 1.19
C LEU A 6 -3.42 4.35 1.67
N ALA A 7 -3.00 3.61 2.66
CA ALA A 7 -1.64 3.62 3.18
C ALA A 7 -0.84 2.47 2.58
N ARG A 8 0.31 2.77 1.97
CA ARG A 8 1.25 1.72 1.60
C ARG A 8 1.80 1.08 2.88
N HIS A 9 1.93 -0.25 2.92
CA HIS A 9 2.58 -0.94 4.03
C HIS A 9 3.98 -0.38 4.34
N GLY A 10 4.47 -0.53 5.54
CA GLY A 10 5.85 -0.21 5.93
C GLY A 10 6.88 -0.99 5.11
N GLN A 11 8.15 -0.62 5.22
CA GLN A 11 9.21 -1.30 4.49
C GLN A 11 9.19 -2.81 4.80
N ALA A 12 9.17 -3.63 3.75
CA ALA A 12 9.27 -5.09 3.87
C ALA A 12 10.74 -5.53 4.08
N SER A 13 10.92 -6.74 4.60
CA SER A 13 12.23 -7.37 4.83
C SER A 13 12.84 -7.84 3.51
N PHE A 14 13.47 -6.94 2.77
CA PHE A 14 14.11 -7.26 1.50
C PHE A 14 15.32 -8.18 1.71
N GLY A 15 15.41 -9.28 0.92
CA GLY A 15 16.54 -10.21 0.96
C GLY A 15 16.47 -11.27 2.07
N GLN A 16 15.41 -11.30 2.89
CA GLN A 16 15.13 -12.38 3.82
C GLN A 16 14.37 -13.53 3.12
N GLU A 17 14.42 -14.75 3.68
CA GLU A 17 13.68 -15.91 3.16
C GLU A 17 12.17 -15.62 3.04
N ASN A 18 11.62 -14.86 3.98
CA ASN A 18 10.24 -14.43 3.96
C ASN A 18 10.13 -12.92 3.67
N TYR A 19 10.00 -12.59 2.39
CA TYR A 19 9.80 -11.22 1.92
C TYR A 19 8.47 -10.58 2.41
N ASP A 20 7.49 -11.39 2.82
CA ASP A 20 6.18 -10.89 3.23
C ASP A 20 6.14 -10.34 4.67
N GLN A 21 7.27 -10.20 5.34
CA GLN A 21 7.36 -9.60 6.67
C GLN A 21 7.81 -8.14 6.60
N LEU A 22 7.38 -7.33 7.58
CA LEU A 22 7.94 -6.01 7.77
C LEU A 22 9.39 -6.09 8.27
N SER A 23 10.22 -5.13 7.84
CA SER A 23 11.48 -4.84 8.52
C SER A 23 11.19 -4.11 9.84
N GLU A 24 12.19 -4.05 10.73
CA GLU A 24 12.10 -3.23 11.95
C GLU A 24 11.79 -1.75 11.61
N LEU A 25 12.38 -1.26 10.52
CA LEU A 25 12.11 0.08 10.00
C LEU A 25 10.65 0.22 9.54
N GLY A 26 10.10 -0.80 8.87
CA GLY A 26 8.71 -0.80 8.44
C GLY A 26 7.72 -0.72 9.58
N GLY A 27 7.98 -1.45 10.67
CA GLY A 27 7.20 -1.34 11.90
C GLY A 27 7.25 0.07 12.50
N LYS A 28 8.43 0.68 12.56
CA LYS A 28 8.60 2.07 13.03
C LYS A 28 7.87 3.08 12.14
N GLN A 29 7.92 2.92 10.83
CA GLN A 29 7.18 3.79 9.90
C GLN A 29 5.66 3.74 10.16
N ALA A 30 5.10 2.55 10.36
CA ALA A 30 3.68 2.38 10.68
C ALA A 30 3.31 3.01 12.04
N GLN A 31 4.16 2.87 13.05
CA GLN A 31 4.01 3.54 14.34
C GLN A 31 4.05 5.07 14.21
N MET A 32 4.95 5.62 13.39
CA MET A 32 5.02 7.07 13.14
C MET A 32 3.73 7.60 12.50
N LEU A 33 3.11 6.86 11.58
CA LEU A 33 1.81 7.21 11.02
C LEU A 33 0.72 7.19 12.11
N GLY A 34 0.72 6.18 12.98
CA GLY A 34 -0.19 6.08 14.13
C GLY A 34 -0.05 7.27 15.07
N GLN A 35 1.18 7.62 15.44
CA GLN A 35 1.48 8.79 16.25
C GLN A 35 0.99 10.08 15.62
N HIS A 36 1.24 10.26 14.32
CA HIS A 36 0.83 11.46 13.58
C HIS A 36 -0.69 11.62 13.58
N TYR A 37 -1.44 10.54 13.33
CA TYR A 37 -2.91 10.61 13.32
C TYR A 37 -3.49 10.81 14.73
N ALA A 38 -2.88 10.23 15.74
CA ALA A 38 -3.28 10.48 17.13
C ALA A 38 -3.04 11.95 17.53
N THR A 39 -1.85 12.49 17.23
CA THR A 39 -1.49 13.89 17.54
C THR A 39 -2.40 14.88 16.81
N THR A 40 -2.77 14.60 15.58
CA THR A 40 -3.68 15.43 14.78
C THR A 40 -5.15 15.12 15.04
N GLN A 41 -5.45 14.26 15.99
CA GLN A 41 -6.78 13.81 16.37
C GLN A 41 -7.63 13.34 15.17
N ARG A 42 -6.99 12.68 14.21
CA ARG A 42 -7.66 12.14 13.03
C ARG A 42 -8.38 10.85 13.41
N ARG A 43 -9.70 10.89 13.47
CA ARG A 43 -10.54 9.74 13.76
C ARG A 43 -10.41 8.68 12.65
N ILE A 44 -10.32 7.41 13.05
CA ILE A 44 -10.37 6.23 12.18
C ILE A 44 -11.56 5.38 12.60
N ASP A 45 -12.52 5.21 11.70
CA ASP A 45 -13.78 4.51 11.96
C ASP A 45 -13.73 3.02 11.60
N ALA A 46 -12.87 2.65 10.64
CA ALA A 46 -12.61 1.26 10.27
C ALA A 46 -11.21 1.10 9.68
N ILE A 47 -10.62 -0.09 9.83
CA ILE A 47 -9.34 -0.45 9.23
C ILE A 47 -9.54 -1.66 8.32
N PHE A 48 -9.05 -1.55 7.09
CA PHE A 48 -8.99 -2.64 6.12
C PHE A 48 -7.53 -2.96 5.79
N THR A 49 -7.28 -4.21 5.43
CA THR A 49 -5.98 -4.65 4.94
C THR A 49 -6.17 -5.60 3.76
N GLY A 50 -5.15 -5.76 2.93
CA GLY A 50 -5.05 -6.98 2.14
C GLY A 50 -4.66 -8.17 3.03
N SER A 51 -4.47 -9.33 2.40
CA SER A 51 -4.15 -10.58 3.12
C SER A 51 -2.66 -10.77 3.40
N LEU A 52 -1.79 -9.95 2.82
CA LEU A 52 -0.35 -10.06 2.99
C LEU A 52 0.09 -9.65 4.41
N VAL A 53 1.02 -10.44 4.99
CA VAL A 53 1.47 -10.23 6.38
C VAL A 53 1.97 -8.80 6.60
N ARG A 54 2.78 -8.25 5.68
CA ARG A 54 3.28 -6.87 5.77
C ARG A 54 2.19 -5.80 5.81
N GLN A 55 1.02 -6.06 5.19
CA GLN A 55 -0.13 -5.14 5.22
C GLN A 55 -0.83 -5.21 6.57
N GLN A 56 -1.08 -6.42 7.08
CA GLN A 56 -1.71 -6.66 8.38
C GLN A 56 -0.84 -6.16 9.53
N ASP A 57 0.47 -6.45 9.51
CA ASP A 57 1.42 -5.97 10.50
C ASP A 57 1.51 -4.44 10.51
N SER A 58 1.46 -3.79 9.35
CA SER A 58 1.43 -2.32 9.28
C SER A 58 0.20 -1.74 9.98
N ALA A 59 -0.97 -2.35 9.79
CA ALA A 59 -2.19 -1.96 10.48
C ALA A 59 -2.08 -2.18 11.99
N HIS A 60 -1.49 -3.31 12.40
CA HIS A 60 -1.27 -3.63 13.81
C HIS A 60 -0.35 -2.61 14.49
N TYR A 61 0.84 -2.33 13.92
CA TYR A 61 1.79 -1.36 14.49
C TYR A 61 1.23 0.07 14.50
N PHE A 62 0.50 0.45 13.46
CA PHE A 62 -0.22 1.73 13.40
C PHE A 62 -1.21 1.84 14.56
N TRP A 63 -2.12 0.85 14.71
CA TRP A 63 -3.18 0.89 15.70
C TRP A 63 -2.63 0.88 17.12
N GLN A 64 -1.67 0.02 17.40
CA GLN A 64 -1.02 -0.07 18.69
C GLN A 64 -0.46 1.30 19.13
N ARG A 65 0.19 2.03 18.22
CA ARG A 65 0.74 3.36 18.52
C ARG A 65 -0.32 4.43 18.59
N TYR A 66 -1.31 4.38 17.71
CA TYR A 66 -2.44 5.31 17.72
C TYR A 66 -3.19 5.25 19.05
N GLN A 67 -3.54 4.06 19.52
CA GLN A 67 -4.26 3.84 20.79
C GLN A 67 -3.42 4.26 22.00
N SER A 68 -2.15 3.85 22.09
CA SER A 68 -1.27 4.15 23.22
C SER A 68 -1.07 5.64 23.49
N PHE A 69 -1.23 6.48 22.48
CA PHE A 69 -1.16 7.93 22.64
C PHE A 69 -2.27 8.45 23.56
N PHE A 70 -3.47 7.92 23.44
CA PHE A 70 -4.61 8.34 24.27
C PHE A 70 -4.62 7.72 25.65
N ASP A 71 -3.96 6.55 25.84
CA ASP A 71 -3.87 5.87 27.13
C ASP A 71 -2.84 6.54 28.06
N THR A 72 -1.78 7.13 27.50
CA THR A 72 -0.66 7.69 28.30
C THR A 72 -0.83 9.17 28.64
N ASP A 73 -1.69 9.92 27.92
CA ASP A 73 -1.82 11.35 28.12
C ASP A 73 -3.00 11.71 29.03
N SER A 74 -2.82 11.43 30.34
CA SER A 74 -3.78 11.80 31.42
C SER A 74 -3.97 13.31 31.56
N ASN A 75 -3.18 14.17 30.88
CA ASN A 75 -3.24 15.61 30.89
C ASN A 75 -4.06 16.22 29.76
N ILE A 76 -4.56 15.41 28.82
CA ILE A 76 -5.54 15.91 27.86
C ILE A 76 -6.86 16.08 28.61
N SER A 77 -7.11 17.27 29.11
CA SER A 77 -8.35 17.65 29.83
C SER A 77 -9.62 17.60 28.97
N SER A 78 -9.51 17.23 27.75
CA SER A 78 -10.57 16.78 26.87
C SER A 78 -10.13 15.45 26.25
N LYS A 79 -10.54 14.30 26.83
CA LYS A 79 -10.58 13.08 26.03
C LYS A 79 -11.31 13.47 24.75
N PRO A 80 -10.70 13.28 23.57
CA PRO A 80 -11.44 13.50 22.35
C PRO A 80 -12.70 12.64 22.46
N ALA A 81 -13.83 13.14 21.97
CA ALA A 81 -15.08 12.39 21.88
C ALA A 81 -14.97 11.22 20.85
N ILE A 82 -13.76 10.72 20.66
CA ILE A 82 -13.42 9.59 19.80
C ILE A 82 -13.48 8.38 20.71
N ASP A 83 -14.42 7.50 20.44
CA ASP A 83 -14.42 6.15 20.98
C ASP A 83 -13.14 5.48 20.49
N ILE A 84 -12.21 5.22 21.43
CA ILE A 84 -10.92 4.57 21.17
C ILE A 84 -11.05 3.03 21.19
N SER A 85 -12.28 2.49 21.16
CA SER A 85 -12.46 1.07 20.90
C SER A 85 -11.79 0.71 19.58
N ALA A 86 -11.17 -0.46 19.53
CA ALA A 86 -10.52 -0.90 18.28
C ALA A 86 -11.55 -0.87 17.15
N PRO A 87 -11.29 -0.16 16.05
CA PRO A 87 -12.22 -0.15 14.94
C PRO A 87 -12.30 -1.57 14.37
N ASP A 88 -13.45 -1.90 13.82
CA ASP A 88 -13.59 -3.15 13.08
C ASP A 88 -12.48 -3.27 12.03
N SER A 89 -11.82 -4.41 12.03
CA SER A 89 -10.71 -4.69 11.10
C SER A 89 -11.12 -5.80 10.13
N TYR A 90 -10.93 -5.54 8.85
CA TYR A 90 -11.35 -6.42 7.77
C TYR A 90 -10.20 -6.75 6.83
N VAL A 91 -10.08 -8.03 6.48
CA VAL A 91 -9.12 -8.48 5.46
C VAL A 91 -9.84 -8.60 4.13
N LEU A 92 -9.38 -7.85 3.14
CA LEU A 92 -9.90 -7.83 1.77
C LEU A 92 -8.77 -8.21 0.79
N PRO A 93 -8.70 -9.46 0.32
CA PRO A 93 -7.62 -9.91 -0.58
C PRO A 93 -7.53 -9.12 -1.90
N GLN A 94 -8.58 -8.39 -2.27
CA GLN A 94 -8.56 -7.50 -3.43
C GLN A 94 -7.50 -6.38 -3.30
N PHE A 95 -7.04 -6.08 -2.07
CA PHE A 95 -5.97 -5.13 -1.79
C PHE A 95 -4.56 -5.74 -1.78
N ASP A 96 -4.42 -7.03 -2.14
CA ASP A 96 -3.10 -7.66 -2.24
C ASP A 96 -2.29 -7.10 -3.42
N GLU A 97 -0.98 -7.09 -3.25
CA GLU A 97 -0.06 -6.73 -4.33
C GLU A 97 -0.12 -7.77 -5.46
N PHE A 98 0.23 -7.36 -6.67
CA PHE A 98 0.44 -8.30 -7.76
C PHE A 98 1.64 -9.23 -7.47
N ASN A 99 1.66 -10.39 -8.11
CA ASN A 99 2.77 -11.32 -7.97
C ASN A 99 3.98 -10.86 -8.80
N HIS A 100 4.79 -9.96 -8.23
CA HIS A 100 6.00 -9.43 -8.89
C HIS A 100 7.02 -10.51 -9.25
N LYS A 101 7.04 -11.64 -8.53
CA LYS A 101 7.89 -12.77 -8.88
C LYS A 101 7.42 -13.44 -10.17
N ASP A 102 6.13 -13.65 -10.35
CA ASP A 102 5.54 -14.17 -11.59
C ASP A 102 5.84 -13.21 -12.75
N VAL A 103 5.54 -11.91 -12.57
CA VAL A 103 5.82 -10.87 -13.58
C VAL A 103 7.29 -10.87 -13.99
N PHE A 104 8.22 -10.97 -13.04
CA PHE A 104 9.65 -10.97 -13.33
C PHE A 104 10.10 -12.22 -14.08
N ILE A 105 9.71 -13.41 -13.61
CA ILE A 105 10.11 -14.70 -14.24
C ILE A 105 9.52 -14.81 -15.65
N LYS A 106 8.27 -14.41 -15.84
CA LYS A 106 7.58 -14.50 -17.12
C LYS A 106 8.02 -13.46 -18.16
N SER A 107 8.77 -12.44 -17.74
CA SER A 107 9.31 -11.44 -18.65
C SER A 107 10.35 -11.99 -19.62
N ASN A 108 11.07 -13.03 -19.22
CA ASN A 108 12.07 -13.72 -20.04
C ASN A 108 12.04 -15.23 -19.75
N PRO A 109 11.78 -16.10 -20.75
CA PRO A 109 11.75 -17.54 -20.57
C PRO A 109 13.03 -18.13 -19.94
N ALA A 110 14.20 -17.49 -20.14
CA ALA A 110 15.44 -17.90 -19.51
C ALA A 110 15.40 -17.80 -17.97
N PHE A 111 14.59 -16.90 -17.41
CA PHE A 111 14.49 -16.69 -15.96
C PHE A 111 13.73 -17.79 -15.22
N MET A 112 13.11 -18.71 -15.93
CA MET A 112 12.58 -19.94 -15.35
C MET A 112 13.68 -20.89 -14.86
N SER A 113 14.90 -20.76 -15.38
CA SER A 113 16.05 -21.52 -14.93
C SER A 113 16.66 -20.95 -13.66
N LYS A 114 16.81 -21.79 -12.63
CA LYS A 114 17.53 -21.41 -11.40
C LYS A 114 18.96 -21.01 -11.75
N GLY A 115 19.32 -19.78 -11.42
CA GLY A 115 20.66 -19.24 -11.67
C GLY A 115 20.81 -18.40 -12.93
N ALA A 116 19.88 -18.43 -13.90
CA ALA A 116 19.96 -17.58 -15.08
C ALA A 116 19.97 -16.09 -14.73
N ILE A 117 19.10 -15.67 -13.81
CA ILE A 117 19.05 -14.29 -13.29
C ILE A 117 20.38 -13.93 -12.59
N ALA A 118 20.87 -14.82 -11.74
CA ALA A 118 22.12 -14.62 -11.02
C ALA A 118 23.31 -14.51 -11.98
N ALA A 119 23.35 -15.33 -13.02
CA ALA A 119 24.40 -15.30 -14.04
C ALA A 119 24.36 -13.99 -14.83
N GLU A 120 23.19 -13.52 -15.21
CA GLU A 120 23.03 -12.26 -15.95
C GLU A 120 23.43 -11.05 -15.10
N ILE A 121 23.04 -11.02 -13.84
CA ILE A 121 23.41 -9.96 -12.89
C ILE A 121 24.92 -9.97 -12.61
N ALA A 122 25.51 -11.16 -12.43
CA ALA A 122 26.94 -11.30 -12.12
C ALA A 122 27.86 -10.84 -13.25
N GLN A 123 27.37 -10.83 -14.50
CA GLN A 123 28.14 -10.36 -15.67
C GLN A 123 28.08 -8.83 -15.84
N ALA A 124 27.23 -8.14 -15.11
CA ALA A 124 27.08 -6.70 -15.23
C ALA A 124 28.13 -5.94 -14.42
N GLU A 125 28.57 -4.81 -14.95
CA GLU A 125 29.50 -3.90 -14.27
C GLU A 125 28.96 -3.40 -12.93
N VAL A 126 27.64 -3.13 -12.87
CA VAL A 126 26.92 -2.73 -11.65
C VAL A 126 25.71 -3.65 -11.45
N PRO A 127 25.87 -4.74 -10.68
CA PRO A 127 24.82 -5.77 -10.50
C PRO A 127 23.46 -5.24 -10.04
N SER A 128 23.44 -4.26 -9.13
CA SER A 128 22.21 -3.66 -8.62
C SER A 128 21.44 -2.84 -9.68
N MET A 129 22.16 -2.15 -10.56
CA MET A 129 21.54 -1.42 -11.67
C MET A 129 20.96 -2.42 -12.68
N ARG A 130 21.69 -3.50 -13.00
CA ARG A 130 21.20 -4.51 -13.92
C ARG A 130 19.91 -5.16 -13.43
N LEU A 131 19.84 -5.51 -12.15
CA LEU A 131 18.62 -6.05 -11.56
C LEU A 131 17.44 -5.05 -11.68
N ALA A 132 17.70 -3.78 -11.46
CA ALA A 132 16.67 -2.74 -11.59
C ALA A 132 16.17 -2.59 -13.04
N GLU A 133 17.09 -2.62 -14.02
CA GLU A 133 16.74 -2.60 -15.46
C GLU A 133 15.90 -3.80 -15.87
N LEU A 134 16.28 -4.99 -15.42
CA LEU A 134 15.52 -6.22 -15.71
C LEU A 134 14.13 -6.17 -15.12
N PHE A 135 14.00 -5.64 -13.90
CA PHE A 135 12.72 -5.47 -13.25
C PHE A 135 11.86 -4.42 -13.98
N ASP A 136 12.45 -3.28 -14.37
CA ASP A 136 11.78 -2.23 -15.13
C ASP A 136 11.28 -2.77 -16.49
N ALA A 137 12.08 -3.57 -17.20
CA ALA A 137 11.69 -4.21 -18.46
C ALA A 137 10.53 -5.21 -18.26
N ALA A 138 10.57 -6.01 -17.20
CA ALA A 138 9.50 -6.93 -16.84
C ALA A 138 8.18 -6.20 -16.57
N MET A 139 8.23 -5.12 -15.80
CA MET A 139 7.06 -4.29 -15.50
C MET A 139 6.50 -3.62 -16.75
N GLN A 140 7.36 -3.10 -17.63
CA GLN A 140 6.92 -2.51 -18.91
C GLN A 140 6.20 -3.54 -19.78
N ARG A 141 6.74 -4.77 -19.89
CA ARG A 141 6.11 -5.85 -20.65
C ARG A 141 4.73 -6.21 -20.07
N TRP A 142 4.60 -6.30 -18.75
CA TRP A 142 3.35 -6.62 -18.07
C TRP A 142 2.30 -5.51 -18.27
N HIS A 143 2.70 -4.26 -18.12
CA HIS A 143 1.82 -3.09 -18.30
C HIS A 143 1.41 -2.84 -19.75
N ALA A 144 2.22 -3.25 -20.72
CA ALA A 144 1.93 -3.04 -22.14
C ALA A 144 0.73 -3.87 -22.63
N GLY A 145 0.39 -4.96 -21.95
CA GLY A 145 -0.56 -5.95 -22.44
C GLY A 145 0.00 -6.76 -23.62
N GLY A 146 -0.86 -7.51 -24.29
CA GLY A 146 -0.47 -8.34 -25.42
C GLY A 146 0.21 -9.68 -25.07
N ASN A 147 0.57 -9.86 -23.81
CA ASN A 147 1.15 -11.09 -23.27
C ASN A 147 0.36 -11.61 -22.04
N ASP A 148 -0.89 -11.26 -21.95
CA ASP A 148 -1.73 -11.48 -20.76
C ASP A 148 -1.82 -12.96 -20.36
N GLY A 149 -1.81 -13.86 -21.33
CA GLY A 149 -1.84 -15.30 -21.11
C GLY A 149 -0.56 -15.93 -20.49
N ASP A 150 0.53 -15.16 -20.41
CA ASP A 150 1.78 -15.66 -19.82
C ASP A 150 1.75 -15.58 -18.28
N TYR A 151 0.95 -14.68 -17.72
CA TYR A 151 0.94 -14.33 -16.30
C TYR A 151 -0.19 -15.02 -15.55
N ILE A 152 0.03 -15.29 -14.25
CA ILE A 152 -1.02 -15.75 -13.34
C ILE A 152 -2.11 -14.67 -13.21
N GLU A 153 -1.70 -13.40 -13.15
CA GLU A 153 -2.58 -12.24 -13.17
C GLU A 153 -2.01 -11.21 -14.15
N SER A 154 -2.73 -10.94 -15.24
CA SER A 154 -2.35 -9.90 -16.18
C SER A 154 -2.56 -8.50 -15.60
N TRP A 155 -1.95 -7.48 -16.20
CA TRP A 155 -2.20 -6.08 -15.81
C TRP A 155 -3.69 -5.73 -15.87
N SER A 156 -4.39 -6.20 -16.88
CA SER A 156 -5.83 -5.95 -17.03
C SER A 156 -6.64 -6.55 -15.88
N GLN A 157 -6.33 -7.78 -15.49
CA GLN A 157 -6.98 -8.45 -14.35
C GLN A 157 -6.66 -7.77 -13.01
N PHE A 158 -5.39 -7.42 -12.80
CA PHE A 158 -4.96 -6.67 -11.61
C PHE A 158 -5.65 -5.31 -11.50
N ASN A 159 -5.74 -4.59 -12.61
CA ASN A 159 -6.39 -3.28 -12.68
C ASN A 159 -7.90 -3.37 -12.40
N GLU A 160 -8.57 -4.43 -12.86
CA GLU A 160 -9.98 -4.68 -12.52
C GLU A 160 -10.14 -5.10 -11.06
N ARG A 161 -9.21 -5.90 -10.51
CA ARG A 161 -9.21 -6.25 -9.07
C ARG A 161 -9.03 -5.01 -8.19
N ALA A 162 -8.18 -4.05 -8.59
CA ALA A 162 -8.03 -2.78 -7.89
C ALA A 162 -9.32 -1.96 -7.84
N LYS A 163 -10.11 -1.97 -8.92
CA LYS A 163 -11.44 -1.36 -8.96
C LYS A 163 -12.42 -2.09 -8.03
N GLN A 164 -12.43 -3.41 -8.07
CA GLN A 164 -13.26 -4.23 -7.18
C GLN A 164 -12.90 -4.02 -5.71
N ALA A 165 -11.64 -3.77 -5.37
CA ALA A 165 -11.21 -3.46 -4.02
C ALA A 165 -11.94 -2.22 -3.45
N LEU A 166 -12.07 -1.15 -4.22
CA LEU A 166 -12.84 0.03 -3.80
C LEU A 166 -14.33 -0.26 -3.63
N GLU A 167 -14.91 -1.07 -4.50
CA GLU A 167 -16.32 -1.47 -4.36
C GLU A 167 -16.55 -2.33 -3.13
N GLN A 168 -15.61 -3.20 -2.75
CA GLN A 168 -15.68 -3.95 -1.50
C GLN A 168 -15.66 -3.01 -0.29
N VAL A 169 -14.78 -2.01 -0.26
CA VAL A 169 -14.80 -1.00 0.82
C VAL A 169 -16.14 -0.27 0.85
N ARG A 170 -16.70 0.11 -0.31
CA ARG A 170 -18.02 0.77 -0.39
C ARG A 170 -19.11 -0.08 0.26
N LEU A 171 -19.14 -1.37 -0.05
CA LEU A 171 -20.11 -2.32 0.52
C LEU A 171 -19.94 -2.47 2.03
N GLN A 172 -18.70 -2.61 2.50
CA GLN A 172 -18.43 -2.76 3.93
C GLN A 172 -18.77 -1.48 4.70
N VAL A 173 -18.43 -0.30 4.21
CA VAL A 173 -18.81 0.98 4.83
C VAL A 173 -20.34 1.12 4.94
N ALA A 174 -21.09 0.68 3.93
CA ALA A 174 -22.54 0.68 3.99
C ALA A 174 -23.09 -0.30 5.05
N ASN A 175 -22.51 -1.49 5.15
CA ASN A 175 -22.90 -2.51 6.13
C ASN A 175 -22.62 -2.08 7.58
N LEU A 176 -21.54 -1.34 7.80
CA LEU A 176 -21.13 -0.84 9.11
C LEU A 176 -22.00 0.32 9.61
N ASN A 177 -22.90 0.86 8.79
CA ASN A 177 -23.72 2.03 9.11
C ASN A 177 -22.90 3.19 9.69
N LEU A 178 -21.69 3.38 9.18
CA LEU A 178 -20.81 4.46 9.66
C LEU A 178 -21.49 5.82 9.52
N GLU A 179 -21.28 6.67 10.49
CA GLU A 179 -21.80 8.02 10.50
C GLU A 179 -21.40 8.82 9.24
N ARG A 180 -22.11 9.89 8.97
CA ARG A 180 -21.70 10.84 7.92
C ARG A 180 -20.30 11.36 8.25
N ASP A 181 -19.46 11.46 7.21
CA ASP A 181 -18.07 11.94 7.30
C ASP A 181 -17.11 10.99 8.03
N SER A 182 -17.31 9.68 7.84
CA SER A 182 -16.41 8.63 8.33
C SER A 182 -15.06 8.62 7.60
N THR A 183 -14.03 8.16 8.32
CA THR A 183 -12.67 7.93 7.79
C THR A 183 -12.30 6.46 7.90
N VAL A 184 -11.96 5.86 6.78
CA VAL A 184 -11.54 4.47 6.66
C VAL A 184 -10.07 4.41 6.26
N LEU A 185 -9.26 3.66 6.99
CA LEU A 185 -7.85 3.45 6.68
C LEU A 185 -7.67 2.06 6.05
N VAL A 186 -6.94 1.99 4.93
CA VAL A 186 -6.64 0.74 4.22
C VAL A 186 -5.14 0.58 4.11
N PHE A 187 -4.56 -0.42 4.78
CA PHE A 187 -3.17 -0.80 4.54
C PHE A 187 -3.08 -1.77 3.36
N THR A 188 -2.37 -1.34 2.34
CA THR A 188 -2.22 -2.06 1.07
C THR A 188 -0.81 -1.89 0.50
N SER A 189 -0.62 -2.14 -0.78
CA SER A 189 0.66 -2.10 -1.47
C SER A 189 0.70 -1.06 -2.58
N GLY A 190 1.92 -0.76 -3.05
CA GLY A 190 2.14 0.31 -4.01
C GLY A 190 1.42 0.11 -5.33
N GLY A 191 1.41 -1.11 -5.86
CA GLY A 191 0.74 -1.41 -7.14
C GLY A 191 -0.77 -1.14 -7.10
N ILE A 192 -1.46 -1.55 -6.04
CA ILE A 192 -2.91 -1.29 -5.88
C ILE A 192 -3.18 0.21 -5.77
N ILE A 193 -2.43 0.94 -4.93
CA ILE A 193 -2.60 2.39 -4.79
C ILE A 193 -2.40 3.09 -6.15
N ALA A 194 -1.37 2.67 -6.88
CA ALA A 194 -1.05 3.25 -8.18
C ALA A 194 -2.14 2.95 -9.24
N ALA A 195 -2.65 1.71 -9.28
CA ALA A 195 -3.72 1.32 -10.19
C ALA A 195 -5.01 2.11 -9.90
N ILE A 196 -5.44 2.17 -8.65
CA ILE A 196 -6.60 2.97 -8.23
C ILE A 196 -6.41 4.44 -8.58
N THR A 197 -5.23 5.01 -8.29
CA THR A 197 -4.95 6.41 -8.56
C THR A 197 -4.98 6.72 -10.05
N ALA A 198 -4.36 5.88 -10.89
CA ALA A 198 -4.38 6.04 -12.33
C ALA A 198 -5.80 5.96 -12.90
N GLN A 199 -6.64 5.04 -12.41
CA GLN A 199 -8.06 4.95 -12.78
C GLN A 199 -8.83 6.23 -12.44
N LEU A 200 -8.65 6.76 -11.22
CA LEU A 200 -9.32 8.00 -10.78
C LEU A 200 -8.91 9.22 -11.63
N LEU A 201 -7.66 9.23 -12.10
CA LEU A 201 -7.12 10.26 -12.97
C LEU A 201 -7.45 9.99 -14.47
N GLN A 202 -8.15 8.90 -14.78
CA GLN A 202 -8.45 8.45 -16.16
C GLN A 202 -7.17 8.25 -17.00
N GLN A 203 -6.13 7.72 -16.36
CA GLN A 203 -4.82 7.47 -16.95
C GLN A 203 -4.57 5.96 -17.13
N GLY A 204 -3.65 5.62 -18.03
CA GLY A 204 -3.31 4.24 -18.35
C GLY A 204 -2.20 3.63 -17.45
N SER A 205 -1.79 2.42 -17.83
CA SER A 205 -0.81 1.59 -17.14
C SER A 205 0.54 2.29 -16.93
N GLN A 206 1.00 3.08 -17.90
CA GLN A 206 2.27 3.81 -17.79
C GLN A 206 2.25 4.82 -16.63
N THR A 207 1.15 5.54 -16.44
CA THR A 207 0.99 6.45 -15.30
C THR A 207 0.92 5.68 -13.98
N ALA A 208 0.21 4.55 -13.93
CA ALA A 208 0.20 3.67 -12.76
C ALA A 208 1.62 3.23 -12.39
N TYR A 209 2.43 2.84 -13.37
CA TYR A 209 3.82 2.44 -13.13
C TYR A 209 4.67 3.58 -12.55
N GLN A 210 4.57 4.80 -13.08
CA GLN A 210 5.31 5.95 -12.55
C GLN A 210 4.86 6.32 -11.13
N ILE A 211 3.57 6.28 -10.85
CA ILE A 211 3.03 6.49 -9.50
C ILE A 211 3.61 5.44 -8.55
N ASN A 212 3.56 4.15 -8.90
CA ASN A 212 4.06 3.06 -8.06
C ASN A 212 5.55 3.27 -7.67
N LYS A 213 6.38 3.73 -8.60
CA LYS A 213 7.80 4.03 -8.34
C LYS A 213 8.02 5.18 -7.36
N SER A 214 7.06 6.11 -7.24
CA SER A 214 7.16 7.30 -6.39
C SER A 214 6.57 7.11 -4.99
N LEU A 215 5.73 6.08 -4.76
CA LEU A 215 5.07 5.87 -3.49
C LEU A 215 6.06 5.52 -2.38
N VAL A 216 5.98 6.24 -1.28
CA VAL A 216 6.80 6.03 -0.07
C VAL A 216 6.14 4.96 0.82
N ASN A 217 6.92 4.15 1.52
CA ASN A 217 6.39 3.24 2.54
C ASN A 217 5.66 4.05 3.62
N THR A 218 4.48 3.61 4.00
CA THR A 218 3.49 4.31 4.84
C THR A 218 2.99 5.66 4.27
N GLY A 219 3.37 6.01 3.04
CA GLY A 219 2.75 7.13 2.33
C GLY A 219 1.26 6.90 2.13
N VAL A 220 0.46 7.95 2.33
CA VAL A 220 -1.00 7.90 2.32
C VAL A 220 -1.56 8.61 1.11
N THR A 221 -2.44 7.94 0.38
CA THR A 221 -3.24 8.51 -0.70
C THR A 221 -4.68 8.62 -0.25
N SER A 222 -5.23 9.82 -0.27
CA SER A 222 -6.58 10.10 0.23
C SER A 222 -7.57 10.22 -0.91
N ILE A 223 -8.71 9.55 -0.79
CA ILE A 223 -9.82 9.61 -1.74
C ILE A 223 -11.14 9.84 -1.00
N THR A 224 -12.08 10.55 -1.64
CA THR A 224 -13.46 10.62 -1.16
C THR A 224 -14.33 9.61 -1.88
N LEU A 225 -15.17 8.95 -1.11
CA LEU A 225 -16.20 8.03 -1.57
C LEU A 225 -17.57 8.66 -1.36
N LYS A 226 -18.25 8.98 -2.46
CA LYS A 226 -19.66 9.41 -2.48
C LYS A 226 -20.50 8.34 -3.18
N ALA A 227 -21.82 8.41 -3.04
CA ALA A 227 -22.73 7.41 -3.63
C ALA A 227 -22.49 7.15 -5.12
N GLN A 228 -22.17 8.20 -5.90
CA GLN A 228 -22.03 8.11 -7.36
C GLN A 228 -20.68 8.62 -7.87
N SER A 229 -19.72 8.95 -6.99
CA SER A 229 -18.43 9.48 -7.43
C SER A 229 -17.33 9.16 -6.42
N THR A 230 -16.15 8.90 -6.96
CA THR A 230 -14.90 8.77 -6.19
C THR A 230 -13.92 9.81 -6.69
N ARG A 231 -13.23 10.52 -5.82
CA ARG A 231 -12.29 11.58 -6.18
C ARG A 231 -11.00 11.45 -5.41
N LEU A 232 -9.88 11.59 -6.09
CA LEU A 232 -8.57 11.76 -5.47
C LEU A 232 -8.53 13.11 -4.73
N LEU A 233 -8.10 13.10 -3.47
CA LEU A 233 -7.88 14.32 -2.67
C LEU A 233 -6.39 14.66 -2.60
N SER A 234 -5.57 13.66 -2.29
CA SER A 234 -4.13 13.80 -2.17
C SER A 234 -3.44 12.50 -2.56
N LEU A 235 -2.18 12.58 -2.93
CA LEU A 235 -1.37 11.46 -3.36
C LEU A 235 -0.08 11.41 -2.55
N ASN A 236 0.21 10.24 -1.94
CA ASN A 236 1.50 9.92 -1.34
C ASN A 236 1.95 10.94 -0.26
N GLU A 237 1.07 11.28 0.68
CA GLU A 237 1.40 12.11 1.84
C GLU A 237 2.27 11.32 2.82
N TYR A 238 3.47 11.80 3.12
CA TYR A 238 4.42 11.12 4.01
C TYR A 238 5.15 12.07 4.97
N SER A 239 4.54 13.22 5.28
CA SER A 239 5.10 14.22 6.20
C SER A 239 5.39 13.67 7.60
N HIS A 240 4.64 12.65 8.06
CA HIS A 240 4.86 11.97 9.33
C HIS A 240 6.25 11.34 9.46
N LEU A 241 6.92 11.01 8.34
CA LEU A 241 8.25 10.41 8.34
C LEU A 241 9.39 11.42 8.55
N PHE A 242 9.10 12.73 8.53
CA PHE A 242 10.13 13.76 8.71
C PHE A 242 10.35 14.15 10.17
N ALA A 243 9.57 13.67 11.12
CA ALA A 243 9.70 14.01 12.54
C ALA A 243 11.14 13.77 13.06
N ASP A 244 11.83 12.72 12.56
CA ASP A 244 13.19 12.33 12.93
C ASP A 244 14.17 12.38 11.74
N GLY A 245 13.90 13.22 10.74
CA GLY A 245 14.74 13.37 9.55
C GLY A 245 14.43 12.35 8.45
N LYS A 246 15.15 12.45 7.33
CA LYS A 246 14.86 11.67 6.10
C LYS A 246 15.17 10.17 6.19
N ARG A 247 15.77 9.67 7.27
CA ARG A 247 16.17 8.26 7.42
C ARG A 247 15.02 7.27 7.36
N PHE A 248 13.80 7.73 7.62
CA PHE A 248 12.58 6.93 7.57
C PHE A 248 11.88 6.93 6.20
N VAL A 249 12.35 7.71 5.25
CA VAL A 249 11.75 7.77 3.91
C VAL A 249 12.35 6.67 3.04
N THR A 250 11.54 5.69 2.69
CA THR A 250 11.94 4.56 1.82
C THR A 250 10.89 4.26 0.76
N TRP A 251 11.31 3.69 -0.37
CA TRP A 251 10.45 3.39 -1.53
C TRP A 251 10.33 1.90 -1.84
N ARG A 252 11.01 1.03 -1.05
CA ARG A 252 11.04 -0.42 -1.28
C ARG A 252 10.81 -1.18 0.00
#